data_6e42ca7a0b27b49dd460f86ba6e4bb35
#
_entry.id   6e42ca7a0b27b49dd460f86ba6e4bb35
#
_cell.length_a   1.000
_cell.length_b   1.000
_cell.length_c   1.000
_cell.angle_alpha   90.00
_cell.angle_beta   90.00
_cell.angle_gamma   90.00
#
_symmetry.space_group_name_H-M   'P 1'
#
loop_
_entity.id
_entity.type
_entity.pdbx_description
1 polymer ?
#
loop_
_entity_poly.entity_id
_entity_poly.type
_entity_poly.pdbx_seq_one_letter_code
_entity_poly.pdbx_strand_id
1 'polypeptide(L)'
;MPAGFSAYIYARGLGTITAMAFGPDGRLYVLTAGGSLEVVGSAGGGGQTVLSGLPTALGLAWRGNDLYLSVRGSVRAYHLSSGGLTGGASVVRGLPVGRHQNDWIVSMANGDFLLGVGSTCDVCVEGDPRSAAVLRFHSDWSYAGVAVRGSRNPYGLAVRPSTRDAYVTINGQDNLGSQPADHLLRVVDGEDAGWPRCWPAYPDGSLHGSCAGVAAPIAVFTPHSSADGIAFNDGTEFGATYADNAFVTEWGANVGGPIGRRVERVVLSGTPGAEQGAVTDFATGFSHPLAITESSDGGLLVGDYGTGQVTEIFRTS
;
A
#
# COMPACT_ATOMS: atom_id res chain seq x y z
N MET A 1 12.46 1.63 -17.21
CA MET A 1 12.31 3.01 -16.69
C MET A 1 12.36 3.99 -17.84
N PRO A 2 11.68 5.15 -17.76
CA PRO A 2 11.79 6.23 -18.73
C PRO A 2 13.23 6.76 -18.85
N ALA A 3 13.53 7.43 -19.96
CA ALA A 3 14.81 8.14 -20.12
C ALA A 3 14.97 9.23 -19.04
N GLY A 4 16.19 9.42 -18.53
CA GLY A 4 16.46 10.35 -17.44
C GLY A 4 16.24 9.79 -16.04
N PHE A 5 16.05 8.48 -15.90
CA PHE A 5 16.01 7.78 -14.62
C PHE A 5 17.07 6.69 -14.54
N SER A 6 17.58 6.49 -13.35
CA SER A 6 18.49 5.39 -13.01
C SER A 6 18.04 4.74 -11.71
N ALA A 7 18.60 3.56 -11.41
CA ALA A 7 18.33 2.87 -10.17
C ALA A 7 19.60 2.21 -9.62
N TYR A 8 19.66 2.09 -8.29
CA TYR A 8 20.70 1.31 -7.61
C TYR A 8 20.12 0.54 -6.43
N ILE A 9 20.82 -0.48 -5.96
CA ILE A 9 20.42 -1.23 -4.78
C ILE A 9 20.73 -0.41 -3.52
N TYR A 10 19.69 0.10 -2.88
CA TYR A 10 19.78 0.87 -1.64
C TYR A 10 20.13 -0.03 -0.44
N ALA A 11 19.49 -1.21 -0.36
CA ALA A 11 19.75 -2.19 0.70
C ALA A 11 19.50 -3.62 0.21
N ARG A 12 20.10 -4.60 0.87
CA ARG A 12 19.96 -6.01 0.53
C ARG A 12 19.98 -6.91 1.77
N GLY A 13 19.49 -8.16 1.60
CA GLY A 13 19.50 -9.15 2.68
C GLY A 13 18.45 -8.94 3.75
N LEU A 14 17.34 -8.25 3.42
CA LEU A 14 16.28 -7.87 4.34
C LEU A 14 15.15 -8.92 4.47
N GLY A 15 15.26 -10.07 3.77
CA GLY A 15 14.19 -11.07 3.75
C GLY A 15 12.97 -10.62 2.92
N THR A 16 11.78 -11.11 3.26
CA THR A 16 10.54 -10.88 2.51
C THR A 16 9.91 -9.53 2.89
N ILE A 17 10.27 -8.46 2.19
CA ILE A 17 9.85 -7.08 2.49
C ILE A 17 8.35 -6.90 2.24
N THR A 18 7.61 -6.37 3.22
CA THR A 18 6.16 -6.12 3.11
C THR A 18 5.78 -4.64 3.16
N ALA A 19 6.47 -3.84 3.94
CA ALA A 19 6.24 -2.40 4.02
C ALA A 19 7.53 -1.69 4.44
N MET A 20 7.65 -0.41 4.13
CA MET A 20 8.78 0.42 4.57
C MET A 20 8.38 1.89 4.63
N ALA A 21 9.03 2.62 5.53
CA ALA A 21 8.94 4.07 5.63
C ALA A 21 10.16 4.64 6.36
N PHE A 22 10.48 5.89 6.09
CA PHE A 22 11.46 6.63 6.88
C PHE A 22 10.90 6.99 8.25
N GLY A 23 11.69 6.73 9.28
CA GLY A 23 11.39 7.19 10.63
C GLY A 23 11.75 8.65 10.84
N PRO A 24 11.33 9.24 11.98
CA PRO A 24 11.65 10.64 12.32
C PRO A 24 13.14 10.88 12.55
N ASP A 25 13.93 9.82 12.68
CA ASP A 25 15.39 9.84 12.80
C ASP A 25 16.11 9.75 11.44
N GLY A 26 15.36 9.80 10.33
CA GLY A 26 15.87 9.76 8.96
C GLY A 26 16.34 8.38 8.50
N ARG A 27 16.15 7.32 9.29
CA ARG A 27 16.50 5.94 8.91
C ARG A 27 15.33 5.25 8.25
N LEU A 28 15.61 4.35 7.31
CA LEU A 28 14.60 3.52 6.68
C LEU A 28 14.25 2.33 7.57
N TYR A 29 12.96 2.21 7.92
CA TYR A 29 12.40 1.06 8.64
C TYR A 29 11.72 0.13 7.65
N VAL A 30 12.12 -1.13 7.65
CA VAL A 30 11.67 -2.15 6.70
C VAL A 30 11.02 -3.30 7.47
N LEU A 31 9.75 -3.55 7.17
CA LEU A 31 8.96 -4.61 7.77
C LEU A 31 9.01 -5.85 6.88
N THR A 32 9.08 -7.04 7.48
CA THR A 32 9.15 -8.29 6.75
C THR A 32 8.01 -9.26 7.10
N ALA A 33 7.61 -10.09 6.15
CA ALA A 33 6.62 -11.15 6.37
C ALA A 33 7.10 -12.18 7.41
N GLY A 34 8.43 -12.31 7.58
CA GLY A 34 9.05 -13.15 8.62
C GLY A 34 8.87 -12.61 10.04
N GLY A 35 8.25 -11.44 10.18
CA GLY A 35 7.92 -10.85 11.49
C GLY A 35 9.07 -10.11 12.13
N SER A 36 9.97 -9.51 11.35
CA SER A 36 10.99 -8.58 11.82
C SER A 36 10.75 -7.16 11.32
N LEU A 37 11.21 -6.20 12.10
CA LEU A 37 11.41 -4.82 11.69
C LEU A 37 12.91 -4.57 11.64
N GLU A 38 13.39 -4.26 10.46
CA GLU A 38 14.79 -3.95 10.17
C GLU A 38 14.97 -2.44 10.04
N VAL A 39 16.14 -1.93 10.43
CA VAL A 39 16.54 -0.53 10.21
C VAL A 39 17.75 -0.49 9.30
N VAL A 40 17.65 0.26 8.22
CA VAL A 40 18.74 0.54 7.29
C VAL A 40 19.26 1.95 7.57
N GLY A 41 20.52 2.04 7.97
CA GLY A 41 21.10 3.34 8.38
C GLY A 41 21.59 4.20 7.23
N SER A 42 21.97 3.57 6.10
CA SER A 42 22.50 4.27 4.92
C SER A 42 22.43 3.39 3.68
N ALA A 43 22.46 4.02 2.52
CA ALA A 43 22.53 3.32 1.23
C ALA A 43 23.72 2.36 1.15
N GLY A 44 23.50 1.19 0.52
CA GLY A 44 24.48 0.12 0.40
C GLY A 44 24.60 -0.80 1.62
N GLY A 45 23.92 -0.50 2.71
CA GLY A 45 23.93 -1.29 3.95
C GLY A 45 22.97 -2.48 3.95
N GLY A 46 23.11 -3.32 4.99
CA GLY A 46 22.10 -4.30 5.39
C GLY A 46 21.18 -3.76 6.48
N GLY A 47 20.17 -4.52 6.80
CA GLY A 47 19.27 -4.19 7.93
C GLY A 47 19.84 -4.62 9.27
N GLN A 48 19.53 -3.83 10.29
CA GLN A 48 19.69 -4.22 11.67
C GLN A 48 18.30 -4.54 12.25
N THR A 49 18.06 -5.74 12.73
CA THR A 49 16.80 -6.12 13.37
C THR A 49 16.62 -5.33 14.67
N VAL A 50 15.54 -4.56 14.77
CA VAL A 50 15.17 -3.81 15.97
C VAL A 50 13.95 -4.37 16.68
N LEU A 51 13.08 -5.10 15.95
CA LEU A 51 11.98 -5.88 16.51
C LEU A 51 11.90 -7.23 15.82
N SER A 52 11.45 -8.26 16.55
CA SER A 52 11.23 -9.60 16.02
C SER A 52 10.00 -10.26 16.66
N GLY A 53 9.56 -11.40 16.12
CA GLY A 53 8.41 -12.14 16.63
C GLY A 53 7.07 -11.42 16.39
N LEU A 54 7.00 -10.59 15.38
CA LEU A 54 5.75 -9.95 14.97
C LEU A 54 4.90 -10.98 14.18
N PRO A 55 3.62 -11.20 14.54
CA PRO A 55 2.74 -11.99 13.70
C PRO A 55 2.61 -11.33 12.33
N THR A 56 2.69 -12.08 11.25
CA THR A 56 2.72 -11.58 9.85
C THR A 56 2.36 -10.10 9.73
N ALA A 57 3.38 -9.27 9.51
CA ALA A 57 3.23 -7.82 9.54
C ALA A 57 3.25 -7.28 8.11
N LEU A 58 2.24 -6.47 7.73
CA LEU A 58 2.05 -6.02 6.35
C LEU A 58 2.04 -4.50 6.19
N GLY A 59 1.94 -3.74 7.26
CA GLY A 59 1.92 -2.28 7.16
C GLY A 59 2.57 -1.58 8.33
N LEU A 60 3.13 -0.41 8.07
CA LEU A 60 3.68 0.46 9.10
C LEU A 60 3.36 1.93 8.79
N ALA A 61 3.18 2.72 9.85
CA ALA A 61 3.00 4.16 9.74
C ALA A 61 3.65 4.87 10.92
N TRP A 62 4.23 6.03 10.64
CA TRP A 62 4.76 6.94 11.65
C TRP A 62 3.80 8.10 11.91
N ARG A 63 3.73 8.54 13.17
CA ARG A 63 3.17 9.82 13.57
C ARG A 63 4.05 10.44 14.67
N GLY A 64 4.83 11.44 14.28
CA GLY A 64 5.90 11.92 15.14
C GLY A 64 6.85 10.76 15.48
N ASN A 65 7.10 10.53 16.77
CA ASN A 65 7.95 9.44 17.24
C ASN A 65 7.20 8.12 17.49
N ASP A 66 5.90 8.07 17.19
CA ASP A 66 5.10 6.86 17.39
C ASP A 66 5.02 6.05 16.10
N LEU A 67 5.42 4.78 16.19
CA LEU A 67 5.36 3.79 15.12
C LEU A 67 4.18 2.86 15.37
N TYR A 68 3.35 2.70 14.35
CA TYR A 68 2.23 1.77 14.35
C TYR A 68 2.48 0.66 13.33
N LEU A 69 2.37 -0.59 13.79
CA LEU A 69 2.57 -1.79 12.97
C LEU A 69 1.26 -2.55 12.81
N SER A 70 0.84 -2.73 11.55
CA SER A 70 -0.25 -3.62 11.20
C SER A 70 0.28 -5.05 11.19
N VAL A 71 -0.07 -5.81 12.22
CA VAL A 71 0.27 -7.21 12.36
C VAL A 71 -1.01 -8.05 12.35
N ARG A 72 -0.92 -9.33 12.00
CA ARG A 72 -2.09 -10.21 11.82
C ARG A 72 -3.12 -10.04 12.94
N GLY A 73 -4.31 -9.55 12.59
CA GLY A 73 -5.45 -9.36 13.48
C GLY A 73 -5.34 -8.19 14.48
N SER A 74 -4.31 -7.34 14.38
CA SER A 74 -4.13 -6.24 15.33
C SER A 74 -3.25 -5.11 14.79
N VAL A 75 -3.26 -3.97 15.50
CA VAL A 75 -2.28 -2.89 15.33
C VAL A 75 -1.54 -2.71 16.62
N ARG A 76 -0.20 -2.66 16.56
CA ARG A 76 0.69 -2.45 17.70
C ARG A 76 1.34 -1.07 17.63
N ALA A 77 1.47 -0.40 18.80
CA ALA A 77 2.11 0.90 18.91
C ALA A 77 3.46 0.80 19.63
N TYR A 78 4.45 1.49 19.09
CA TYR A 78 5.80 1.63 19.65
C TYR A 78 6.17 3.10 19.68
N HIS A 79 7.05 3.48 20.58
CA HIS A 79 7.59 4.83 20.69
C HIS A 79 9.11 4.81 20.47
N LEU A 80 9.59 5.66 19.57
CA LEU A 80 11.02 5.83 19.29
C LEU A 80 11.60 6.90 20.20
N SER A 81 12.63 6.54 20.95
CA SER A 81 13.43 7.41 21.78
C SER A 81 14.92 7.26 21.47
N SER A 82 15.79 8.00 22.14
CA SER A 82 17.24 7.83 22.02
C SER A 82 17.73 6.42 22.42
N GLY A 83 16.94 5.70 23.22
CA GLY A 83 17.22 4.31 23.60
C GLY A 83 16.66 3.26 22.62
N GLY A 84 16.04 3.67 21.51
CA GLY A 84 15.39 2.79 20.55
C GLY A 84 13.89 2.70 20.69
N LEU A 85 13.28 1.70 20.04
CA LEU A 85 11.84 1.45 20.08
C LEU A 85 11.43 0.77 21.40
N THR A 86 10.40 1.32 22.04
CA THR A 86 9.79 0.77 23.27
C THR A 86 8.27 0.63 23.08
N GLY A 87 7.60 -0.17 23.92
CA GLY A 87 6.16 -0.38 23.85
C GLY A 87 5.78 -1.72 23.22
N GLY A 88 4.92 -1.72 22.21
CA GLY A 88 4.42 -2.93 21.52
C GLY A 88 3.03 -3.37 22.01
N ALA A 89 2.34 -2.53 22.78
CA ALA A 89 0.94 -2.77 23.14
C ALA A 89 0.04 -2.71 21.89
N SER A 90 -0.95 -3.61 21.82
CA SER A 90 -1.95 -3.55 20.78
C SER A 90 -2.94 -2.43 21.06
N VAL A 91 -3.05 -1.47 20.14
CA VAL A 91 -4.03 -0.37 20.15
C VAL A 91 -5.34 -0.77 19.46
N VAL A 92 -5.27 -1.73 18.50
CA VAL A 92 -6.43 -2.38 17.90
C VAL A 92 -6.26 -3.89 18.01
N ARG A 93 -7.35 -4.62 18.30
CA ARG A 93 -7.37 -6.08 18.47
C ARG A 93 -8.60 -6.68 17.81
N GLY A 94 -8.52 -7.98 17.48
CA GLY A 94 -9.65 -8.75 17.00
C GLY A 94 -10.14 -8.28 15.63
N LEU A 95 -9.23 -7.82 14.77
CA LEU A 95 -9.54 -7.58 13.37
C LEU A 95 -9.81 -8.91 12.66
N PRO A 96 -10.74 -8.96 11.69
CA PRO A 96 -10.98 -10.16 10.90
C PRO A 96 -9.71 -10.65 10.21
N VAL A 97 -9.57 -11.97 10.15
CA VAL A 97 -8.46 -12.64 9.47
C VAL A 97 -9.00 -13.88 8.78
N GLY A 98 -8.65 -14.07 7.52
CA GLY A 98 -9.06 -15.22 6.73
C GLY A 98 -8.10 -15.46 5.57
N ARG A 99 -8.60 -15.37 4.33
CA ARG A 99 -7.78 -15.39 3.12
C ARG A 99 -6.77 -14.25 3.12
N HIS A 100 -7.23 -13.06 3.52
CA HIS A 100 -6.43 -11.87 3.74
C HIS A 100 -6.47 -11.48 5.22
N GLN A 101 -5.77 -10.42 5.58
CA GLN A 101 -5.70 -9.87 6.93
C GLN A 101 -5.72 -8.34 6.86
N ASN A 102 -5.35 -7.67 7.94
CA ASN A 102 -5.13 -6.21 7.92
C ASN A 102 -3.76 -5.88 7.29
N ASP A 103 -3.78 -4.87 6.42
CA ASP A 103 -2.70 -4.50 5.52
C ASP A 103 -2.08 -3.15 5.90
N TRP A 104 -1.95 -2.19 4.97
CA TRP A 104 -1.29 -0.93 5.22
C TRP A 104 -2.10 0.02 6.10
N ILE A 105 -1.36 0.91 6.76
CA ILE A 105 -1.86 2.00 7.60
C ILE A 105 -1.37 3.32 7.02
N VAL A 106 -2.21 4.35 7.05
CA VAL A 106 -1.78 5.74 6.87
C VAL A 106 -2.30 6.64 7.96
N SER A 107 -1.50 7.64 8.34
CA SER A 107 -1.91 8.72 9.22
C SER A 107 -2.42 9.89 8.39
N MET A 108 -3.61 10.38 8.70
CA MET A 108 -4.25 11.49 8.03
C MET A 108 -3.87 12.83 8.67
N ALA A 109 -3.98 13.93 7.91
CA ALA A 109 -3.63 15.28 8.39
C ALA A 109 -4.49 15.74 9.58
N ASN A 110 -5.73 15.24 9.71
CA ASN A 110 -6.62 15.51 10.85
C ASN A 110 -6.28 14.68 12.10
N GLY A 111 -5.26 13.81 12.02
CA GLY A 111 -4.83 12.92 13.09
C GLY A 111 -5.48 11.54 13.10
N ASP A 112 -6.49 11.29 12.27
CA ASP A 112 -7.09 9.96 12.11
C ASP A 112 -6.12 8.99 11.45
N PHE A 113 -6.44 7.70 11.53
CA PHE A 113 -5.77 6.64 10.79
C PHE A 113 -6.74 5.93 9.87
N LEU A 114 -6.25 5.51 8.70
CA LEU A 114 -6.92 4.56 7.83
C LEU A 114 -6.14 3.24 7.82
N LEU A 115 -6.88 2.14 7.82
CA LEU A 115 -6.33 0.78 7.84
C LEU A 115 -7.08 -0.09 6.83
N GLY A 116 -6.36 -0.70 5.89
CA GLY A 116 -6.90 -1.73 5.03
C GLY A 116 -7.12 -3.03 5.79
N VAL A 117 -8.27 -3.67 5.61
CA VAL A 117 -8.57 -5.01 6.15
C VAL A 117 -9.15 -5.86 5.04
N GLY A 118 -8.41 -6.86 4.62
CA GLY A 118 -8.79 -7.72 3.52
C GLY A 118 -9.92 -8.71 3.88
N SER A 119 -10.49 -9.34 2.86
CA SER A 119 -11.58 -10.30 2.98
C SER A 119 -11.17 -11.62 3.63
N THR A 120 -12.11 -12.28 4.28
CA THR A 120 -11.87 -13.61 4.85
C THR A 120 -11.91 -14.73 3.81
N CYS A 121 -12.43 -14.47 2.62
CA CYS A 121 -12.57 -15.41 1.50
C CYS A 121 -12.25 -14.76 0.15
N ASP A 122 -12.28 -15.53 -0.93
CA ASP A 122 -12.16 -14.98 -2.29
C ASP A 122 -13.45 -14.27 -2.74
N VAL A 123 -14.59 -14.95 -2.57
CA VAL A 123 -15.91 -14.44 -2.91
C VAL A 123 -16.92 -14.94 -1.88
N CYS A 124 -17.36 -14.08 -0.99
CA CYS A 124 -18.44 -14.36 -0.03
C CYS A 124 -19.09 -13.09 0.48
N VAL A 125 -20.15 -13.24 1.22
CA VAL A 125 -20.69 -12.18 2.07
C VAL A 125 -19.99 -12.26 3.42
N GLU A 126 -19.28 -11.20 3.78
CA GLU A 126 -18.56 -11.13 5.04
C GLU A 126 -19.49 -11.09 6.25
N GLY A 127 -19.14 -11.84 7.29
CA GLY A 127 -19.87 -11.84 8.56
C GLY A 127 -19.51 -10.67 9.49
N ASP A 128 -18.31 -10.08 9.31
CA ASP A 128 -17.85 -8.93 10.06
C ASP A 128 -17.72 -7.73 9.10
N PRO A 129 -18.43 -6.61 9.34
CA PRO A 129 -18.40 -5.44 8.46
C PRO A 129 -17.02 -4.77 8.38
N ARG A 130 -16.08 -5.13 9.26
CA ARG A 130 -14.70 -4.65 9.23
C ARG A 130 -13.82 -5.43 8.25
N SER A 131 -14.32 -6.52 7.67
CA SER A 131 -13.63 -7.31 6.65
C SER A 131 -13.91 -6.75 5.26
N ALA A 132 -12.99 -6.91 4.33
CA ALA A 132 -13.06 -6.36 2.97
C ALA A 132 -13.36 -4.84 2.98
N ALA A 133 -12.62 -4.09 3.79
CA ALA A 133 -12.95 -2.71 4.10
C ALA A 133 -11.71 -1.85 4.38
N VAL A 134 -11.81 -0.56 4.09
CA VAL A 134 -10.91 0.44 4.69
C VAL A 134 -11.59 0.96 5.96
N LEU A 135 -10.91 0.80 7.08
CA LEU A 135 -11.40 1.24 8.39
C LEU A 135 -10.81 2.60 8.75
N ARG A 136 -11.61 3.43 9.43
CA ARG A 136 -11.16 4.68 10.04
C ARG A 136 -11.07 4.52 11.55
N PHE A 137 -9.99 5.04 12.13
CA PHE A 137 -9.79 5.18 13.56
C PHE A 137 -9.45 6.64 13.89
N HIS A 138 -9.91 7.11 15.04
CA HIS A 138 -9.50 8.41 15.57
C HIS A 138 -8.01 8.41 16.00
N SER A 139 -7.52 9.58 16.34
CA SER A 139 -6.12 9.77 16.74
C SER A 139 -5.69 8.97 17.97
N ASP A 140 -6.63 8.53 18.80
CA ASP A 140 -6.46 7.67 19.98
C ASP A 140 -6.69 6.18 19.68
N TRP A 141 -6.88 5.80 18.41
CA TRP A 141 -7.22 4.46 17.94
C TRP A 141 -8.63 3.98 18.32
N SER A 142 -9.51 4.84 18.82
CA SER A 142 -10.92 4.49 18.93
C SER A 142 -11.52 4.30 17.53
N TYR A 143 -12.36 3.26 17.37
CA TYR A 143 -12.95 2.92 16.09
C TYR A 143 -13.98 3.97 15.66
N ALA A 144 -13.78 4.59 14.51
CA ALA A 144 -14.66 5.61 13.95
C ALA A 144 -15.68 5.05 12.95
N GLY A 145 -15.35 3.92 12.28
CA GLY A 145 -16.27 3.29 11.33
C GLY A 145 -15.58 2.70 10.11
N VAL A 146 -16.39 2.27 9.15
CA VAL A 146 -15.96 1.81 7.83
C VAL A 146 -15.96 3.01 6.89
N ALA A 147 -14.77 3.36 6.35
CA ALA A 147 -14.64 4.40 5.35
C ALA A 147 -15.05 3.88 3.96
N VAL A 148 -14.50 2.75 3.53
CA VAL A 148 -14.86 2.10 2.26
C VAL A 148 -15.19 0.65 2.53
N ARG A 149 -16.36 0.19 2.11
CA ARG A 149 -16.76 -1.23 2.19
C ARG A 149 -16.60 -1.92 0.83
N GLY A 150 -16.62 -3.26 0.81
CA GLY A 150 -16.58 -4.03 -0.42
C GLY A 150 -15.24 -3.92 -1.18
N SER A 151 -14.16 -3.76 -0.45
CA SER A 151 -12.81 -3.55 -0.99
C SER A 151 -12.00 -4.85 -1.13
N ARG A 152 -12.59 -6.01 -1.17
CA ARG A 152 -11.96 -7.35 -1.12
C ARG A 152 -10.59 -7.38 -0.41
N ASN A 153 -9.52 -6.88 -1.03
CA ASN A 153 -8.20 -6.75 -0.42
C ASN A 153 -7.65 -5.33 -0.64
N PRO A 154 -7.96 -4.37 0.25
CA PRO A 154 -7.46 -2.99 0.20
C PRO A 154 -6.04 -2.95 0.75
N TYR A 155 -5.03 -3.24 -0.09
CA TYR A 155 -3.67 -3.49 0.35
C TYR A 155 -2.92 -2.21 0.68
N GLY A 156 -2.63 -1.39 -0.32
CA GLY A 156 -1.82 -0.17 -0.16
C GLY A 156 -2.68 1.06 0.11
N LEU A 157 -2.22 1.91 1.00
CA LEU A 157 -2.83 3.19 1.34
C LEU A 157 -1.79 4.30 1.25
N ALA A 158 -2.10 5.40 0.58
CA ALA A 158 -1.24 6.58 0.53
C ALA A 158 -2.04 7.87 0.56
N VAL A 159 -1.43 8.94 1.07
CA VAL A 159 -2.02 10.28 1.11
C VAL A 159 -1.38 11.14 0.02
N ARG A 160 -2.20 11.72 -0.85
CA ARG A 160 -1.75 12.63 -1.91
C ARG A 160 -1.25 13.94 -1.30
N PRO A 161 -0.03 14.40 -1.63
CA PRO A 161 0.57 15.58 -0.99
C PRO A 161 -0.25 16.87 -1.14
N SER A 162 -0.80 17.15 -2.33
CA SER A 162 -1.48 18.42 -2.64
C SER A 162 -2.87 18.53 -2.03
N THR A 163 -3.64 17.43 -1.99
CA THR A 163 -5.05 17.47 -1.55
C THR A 163 -5.25 16.93 -0.14
N ARG A 164 -4.29 16.15 0.37
CA ARG A 164 -4.38 15.38 1.63
C ARG A 164 -5.46 14.29 1.62
N ASP A 165 -6.00 13.96 0.46
CA ASP A 165 -6.88 12.81 0.29
C ASP A 165 -6.10 11.51 0.34
N ALA A 166 -6.71 10.46 0.87
CA ALA A 166 -6.16 9.11 0.85
C ALA A 166 -6.64 8.33 -0.37
N TYR A 167 -5.77 7.47 -0.88
CA TYR A 167 -6.05 6.56 -1.98
C TYR A 167 -5.71 5.13 -1.55
N VAL A 168 -6.44 4.16 -2.10
CA VAL A 168 -6.30 2.74 -1.78
C VAL A 168 -6.20 1.90 -3.06
N THR A 169 -5.24 0.99 -3.10
CA THR A 169 -5.17 -0.08 -4.11
C THR A 169 -6.00 -1.27 -3.65
N ILE A 170 -6.77 -1.86 -4.55
CA ILE A 170 -7.69 -2.96 -4.25
C ILE A 170 -7.44 -4.10 -5.24
N ASN A 171 -7.13 -5.30 -4.73
CA ASN A 171 -7.00 -6.49 -5.55
C ASN A 171 -8.36 -7.11 -5.85
N GLY A 172 -8.60 -7.43 -7.13
CA GLY A 172 -9.80 -8.09 -7.62
C GLY A 172 -9.93 -9.54 -7.17
N GLN A 173 -11.11 -10.14 -7.35
CA GLN A 173 -11.39 -11.54 -7.01
C GLN A 173 -10.82 -12.52 -8.06
N ASP A 174 -10.51 -13.75 -7.65
CA ASP A 174 -9.77 -14.69 -8.52
C ASP A 174 -10.68 -15.55 -9.42
N ASN A 175 -11.97 -15.65 -9.08
CA ASN A 175 -12.88 -16.60 -9.71
C ASN A 175 -13.43 -16.22 -11.09
N LEU A 176 -13.12 -15.02 -11.61
CA LEU A 176 -13.65 -14.48 -12.86
C LEU A 176 -12.62 -14.46 -14.00
N GLY A 177 -11.54 -15.20 -13.89
CA GLY A 177 -10.48 -15.25 -14.89
C GLY A 177 -9.85 -13.87 -15.09
N SER A 178 -9.77 -13.40 -16.33
CA SER A 178 -9.14 -12.11 -16.68
C SER A 178 -10.05 -10.89 -16.54
N GLN A 179 -11.23 -11.02 -15.91
CA GLN A 179 -12.21 -9.94 -15.90
C GLN A 179 -12.05 -8.92 -14.76
N PRO A 180 -11.85 -9.31 -13.49
CA PRO A 180 -11.76 -8.32 -12.43
C PRO A 180 -10.39 -7.67 -12.45
N ALA A 181 -10.37 -6.39 -12.78
CA ALA A 181 -9.18 -5.58 -12.65
C ALA A 181 -8.83 -5.34 -11.18
N ASP A 182 -7.53 -5.30 -10.87
CA ASP A 182 -7.07 -4.59 -9.69
C ASP A 182 -7.27 -3.09 -9.95
N HIS A 183 -7.50 -2.28 -8.91
CA HIS A 183 -7.89 -0.90 -9.15
C HIS A 183 -7.50 0.06 -8.03
N LEU A 184 -7.55 1.36 -8.35
CA LEU A 184 -7.31 2.47 -7.45
C LEU A 184 -8.61 3.21 -7.14
N LEU A 185 -8.89 3.46 -5.87
CA LEU A 185 -9.95 4.36 -5.41
C LEU A 185 -9.40 5.47 -4.52
N ARG A 186 -10.08 6.61 -4.50
CA ARG A 186 -9.95 7.60 -3.43
C ARG A 186 -10.80 7.15 -2.25
N VAL A 187 -10.28 7.26 -1.04
CA VAL A 187 -11.02 6.90 0.17
C VAL A 187 -11.98 8.02 0.53
N VAL A 188 -13.28 7.74 0.40
CA VAL A 188 -14.38 8.63 0.80
C VAL A 188 -15.28 7.88 1.76
N ASP A 189 -15.62 8.51 2.90
CA ASP A 189 -16.41 7.86 3.93
C ASP A 189 -17.82 7.47 3.42
N GLY A 190 -18.15 6.20 3.62
CA GLY A 190 -19.43 5.62 3.22
C GLY A 190 -19.44 5.03 1.80
N GLU A 191 -18.37 5.10 1.06
CA GLU A 191 -18.28 4.50 -0.27
C GLU A 191 -18.34 2.98 -0.26
N ASP A 192 -18.73 2.44 -1.42
CA ASP A 192 -18.83 1.02 -1.72
C ASP A 192 -17.97 0.70 -2.94
N ALA A 193 -16.93 -0.09 -2.76
CA ALA A 193 -16.06 -0.57 -3.83
C ALA A 193 -16.64 -1.77 -4.61
N GLY A 194 -17.79 -2.31 -4.16
CA GLY A 194 -18.63 -3.22 -4.94
C GLY A 194 -18.46 -4.71 -4.65
N TRP A 195 -17.29 -5.17 -4.24
CA TRP A 195 -17.08 -6.61 -3.99
C TRP A 195 -18.05 -7.15 -2.92
N PRO A 196 -18.58 -8.37 -3.08
CA PRO A 196 -18.33 -9.34 -4.14
C PRO A 196 -19.28 -9.23 -5.36
N ARG A 197 -20.22 -8.32 -5.35
CA ARG A 197 -21.36 -8.26 -6.29
C ARG A 197 -21.08 -7.45 -7.57
N CYS A 198 -20.07 -6.59 -7.53
CA CYS A 198 -19.66 -5.70 -8.61
C CYS A 198 -18.14 -5.64 -8.67
N TRP A 199 -17.58 -5.51 -9.86
CA TRP A 199 -16.14 -5.41 -10.10
C TRP A 199 -15.84 -4.55 -11.33
N PRO A 200 -14.72 -3.84 -11.39
CA PRO A 200 -14.27 -3.16 -12.60
C PRO A 200 -13.66 -4.15 -13.60
N ALA A 201 -13.93 -3.97 -14.87
CA ALA A 201 -13.27 -4.71 -15.95
C ALA A 201 -11.97 -4.04 -16.40
N TYR A 202 -11.08 -4.82 -16.95
CA TYR A 202 -9.87 -4.33 -17.59
C TYR A 202 -10.06 -4.34 -19.12
N PRO A 203 -9.58 -3.33 -19.87
CA PRO A 203 -8.75 -2.20 -19.40
C PRO A 203 -9.52 -0.90 -19.14
N ASP A 204 -10.84 -0.85 -19.31
CA ASP A 204 -11.62 0.40 -19.37
C ASP A 204 -12.25 0.81 -18.03
N GLY A 205 -12.16 -0.03 -16.99
CA GLY A 205 -12.74 0.25 -15.69
C GLY A 205 -14.26 0.20 -15.63
N SER A 206 -14.93 -0.27 -16.70
CA SER A 206 -16.39 -0.43 -16.71
C SER A 206 -16.84 -1.39 -15.61
N LEU A 207 -17.91 -1.01 -14.89
CA LEU A 207 -18.43 -1.80 -13.78
C LEU A 207 -19.34 -2.93 -14.29
N HIS A 208 -19.10 -4.15 -13.80
CA HIS A 208 -19.83 -5.36 -14.13
C HIS A 208 -20.46 -6.00 -12.88
N GLY A 209 -21.61 -6.63 -13.07
CA GLY A 209 -22.39 -7.24 -11.99
C GLY A 209 -23.49 -6.33 -11.45
N SER A 210 -23.75 -6.36 -10.14
CA SER A 210 -24.77 -5.54 -9.49
C SER A 210 -24.15 -4.28 -8.88
N CYS A 211 -24.03 -3.22 -9.66
CA CYS A 211 -23.17 -2.06 -9.38
C CYS A 211 -23.90 -0.79 -8.93
N ALA A 212 -25.20 -0.87 -8.58
CA ALA A 212 -25.91 0.31 -8.08
C ALA A 212 -25.24 0.87 -6.81
N GLY A 213 -24.85 2.14 -6.84
CA GLY A 213 -24.19 2.85 -5.73
C GLY A 213 -22.74 2.45 -5.48
N VAL A 214 -22.09 1.78 -6.44
CA VAL A 214 -20.67 1.43 -6.39
C VAL A 214 -19.83 2.58 -6.96
N ALA A 215 -18.73 2.90 -6.27
CA ALA A 215 -17.75 3.87 -6.74
C ALA A 215 -17.05 3.38 -8.01
N ALA A 216 -16.92 4.26 -9.00
CA ALA A 216 -16.13 3.96 -10.19
C ALA A 216 -14.63 3.99 -9.85
N PRO A 217 -13.80 3.08 -10.42
CA PRO A 217 -12.36 3.11 -10.21
C PRO A 217 -11.76 4.37 -10.83
N ILE A 218 -10.77 4.95 -10.16
CA ILE A 218 -9.97 6.06 -10.72
C ILE A 218 -9.00 5.52 -11.77
N ALA A 219 -8.41 4.37 -11.51
CA ALA A 219 -7.52 3.66 -12.41
C ALA A 219 -7.70 2.15 -12.24
N VAL A 220 -7.41 1.41 -13.31
CA VAL A 220 -7.42 -0.06 -13.30
C VAL A 220 -6.07 -0.60 -13.71
N PHE A 221 -5.69 -1.70 -13.09
CA PHE A 221 -4.46 -2.43 -13.32
C PHE A 221 -4.75 -3.80 -13.93
N THR A 222 -3.72 -4.42 -14.49
CA THR A 222 -3.86 -5.76 -15.09
C THR A 222 -4.48 -6.73 -14.09
N PRO A 223 -5.49 -7.54 -14.50
CA PRO A 223 -6.08 -8.56 -13.64
C PRO A 223 -5.03 -9.48 -13.03
N HIS A 224 -5.14 -9.74 -11.73
CA HIS A 224 -4.21 -10.59 -10.96
C HIS A 224 -2.75 -10.06 -10.89
N SER A 225 -2.51 -8.80 -11.23
CA SER A 225 -1.18 -8.21 -11.07
C SER A 225 -0.79 -7.99 -9.61
N SER A 226 -1.76 -8.09 -8.71
CA SER A 226 -1.62 -7.74 -7.29
C SER A 226 -1.06 -6.32 -7.15
N ALA A 227 -1.89 -5.34 -7.53
CA ALA A 227 -1.59 -3.93 -7.38
C ALA A 227 -1.64 -3.58 -5.90
N ASP A 228 -0.49 -3.50 -5.26
CA ASP A 228 -0.35 -3.52 -3.80
C ASP A 228 0.15 -2.18 -3.25
N GLY A 229 1.46 -2.02 -3.10
CA GLY A 229 2.02 -0.81 -2.51
C GLY A 229 1.76 0.44 -3.35
N ILE A 230 1.53 1.55 -2.69
CA ILE A 230 1.33 2.85 -3.34
C ILE A 230 2.10 3.95 -2.63
N ALA A 231 2.75 4.83 -3.39
CA ALA A 231 3.34 6.07 -2.90
C ALA A 231 3.05 7.21 -3.86
N PHE A 232 2.88 8.41 -3.35
CA PHE A 232 2.87 9.62 -4.15
C PHE A 232 4.25 10.25 -4.15
N ASN A 233 4.64 10.88 -5.28
CA ASN A 233 5.88 11.65 -5.38
C ASN A 233 5.58 13.14 -5.24
N ASP A 234 6.37 13.85 -4.46
CA ASP A 234 6.20 15.29 -4.23
C ASP A 234 6.78 16.15 -5.36
N GLY A 235 7.52 15.56 -6.27
CA GLY A 235 8.15 16.23 -7.41
C GLY A 235 9.50 16.88 -7.08
N THR A 236 10.02 16.72 -5.88
CA THR A 236 11.29 17.35 -5.46
C THR A 236 12.45 16.88 -6.33
N GLU A 237 12.67 15.59 -6.46
CA GLU A 237 13.71 15.03 -7.31
C GLU A 237 13.22 14.73 -8.72
N PHE A 238 12.04 14.14 -8.86
CA PHE A 238 11.52 13.73 -10.18
C PHE A 238 11.06 14.92 -11.04
N GLY A 239 10.82 16.09 -10.43
CA GLY A 239 10.36 17.31 -11.06
C GLY A 239 8.83 17.39 -11.20
N ALA A 240 8.36 18.60 -11.55
CA ALA A 240 6.93 18.95 -11.54
C ALA A 240 6.01 18.06 -12.36
N THR A 241 6.52 17.39 -13.41
CA THR A 241 5.75 16.45 -14.24
C THR A 241 5.35 15.18 -13.47
N TYR A 242 6.04 14.89 -12.39
CA TYR A 242 5.83 13.72 -11.54
C TYR A 242 5.21 14.08 -10.18
N ALA A 243 5.14 15.35 -9.86
CA ALA A 243 4.49 15.81 -8.63
C ALA A 243 3.02 15.34 -8.57
N ASP A 244 2.59 14.85 -7.39
CA ASP A 244 1.26 14.26 -7.16
C ASP A 244 0.90 13.05 -8.04
N ASN A 245 1.86 12.44 -8.72
CA ASN A 245 1.59 11.15 -9.38
C ASN A 245 1.72 10.03 -8.35
N ALA A 246 0.81 9.05 -8.45
CA ALA A 246 0.95 7.83 -7.68
C ALA A 246 1.85 6.83 -8.42
N PHE A 247 2.62 6.09 -7.64
CA PHE A 247 3.42 4.95 -8.09
C PHE A 247 2.93 3.72 -7.36
N VAL A 248 2.56 2.69 -8.13
CA VAL A 248 1.93 1.47 -7.62
C VAL A 248 2.82 0.29 -7.94
N THR A 249 3.13 -0.53 -6.95
CA THR A 249 3.82 -1.80 -7.17
C THR A 249 2.82 -2.87 -7.55
N GLU A 250 3.13 -3.64 -8.57
CA GLU A 250 2.43 -4.88 -8.92
C GLU A 250 3.31 -6.08 -8.49
N TRP A 251 2.90 -6.74 -7.40
CA TRP A 251 3.62 -7.91 -6.87
C TRP A 251 3.71 -9.03 -7.90
N GLY A 252 2.63 -9.23 -8.65
CA GLY A 252 2.57 -10.13 -9.78
C GLY A 252 1.90 -11.48 -9.46
N ALA A 253 1.45 -12.15 -10.50
CA ALA A 253 0.89 -13.50 -10.43
C ALA A 253 1.83 -14.53 -11.04
N ASN A 254 1.68 -15.78 -10.59
CA ASN A 254 2.35 -16.96 -11.15
C ASN A 254 1.44 -17.76 -12.10
N VAL A 255 0.17 -17.36 -12.24
CA VAL A 255 -0.83 -18.08 -13.04
C VAL A 255 -0.80 -17.57 -14.48
N GLY A 256 -0.42 -18.43 -15.42
CA GLY A 256 -0.45 -18.09 -16.85
C GLY A 256 0.76 -17.31 -17.38
N GLY A 257 1.82 -17.19 -16.60
CA GLY A 257 3.02 -16.43 -16.95
C GLY A 257 3.28 -15.27 -16.00
N PRO A 258 4.39 -14.54 -16.17
CA PRO A 258 4.70 -13.40 -15.31
C PRO A 258 3.78 -12.22 -15.66
N ILE A 259 2.77 -11.99 -14.82
CA ILE A 259 1.89 -10.81 -14.85
C ILE A 259 2.38 -9.86 -13.76
N GLY A 260 2.35 -8.54 -13.99
CA GLY A 260 2.81 -7.54 -13.03
C GLY A 260 4.34 -7.51 -12.89
N ARG A 261 4.87 -7.55 -11.66
CA ARG A 261 6.29 -7.49 -11.31
C ARG A 261 6.97 -6.20 -11.77
N ARG A 262 6.28 -5.09 -11.57
CA ARG A 262 6.70 -3.77 -12.03
C ARG A 262 6.20 -2.69 -11.07
N VAL A 263 6.65 -1.49 -11.32
CA VAL A 263 6.05 -0.27 -10.77
C VAL A 263 5.33 0.44 -11.90
N GLU A 264 4.07 0.78 -11.68
CA GLU A 264 3.29 1.60 -12.59
C GLU A 264 3.16 3.03 -12.06
N ARG A 265 3.14 3.99 -12.97
CA ARG A 265 2.85 5.40 -12.70
C ARG A 265 1.39 5.68 -13.04
N VAL A 266 0.68 6.33 -12.13
CA VAL A 266 -0.68 6.80 -12.30
C VAL A 266 -0.70 8.31 -12.28
N VAL A 267 -1.01 8.92 -13.42
CA VAL A 267 -1.18 10.37 -13.56
C VAL A 267 -2.64 10.72 -13.29
N LEU A 268 -2.91 11.35 -12.17
CA LEU A 268 -4.27 11.75 -11.77
C LEU A 268 -4.67 13.05 -12.46
N SER A 269 -5.88 13.10 -13.00
CA SER A 269 -6.50 14.27 -13.62
C SER A 269 -7.97 14.39 -13.21
N GLY A 270 -8.59 15.53 -13.46
CA GLY A 270 -9.98 15.80 -13.07
C GLY A 270 -10.10 16.48 -11.71
N THR A 271 -11.33 16.64 -11.26
CA THR A 271 -11.65 17.24 -9.95
C THR A 271 -12.01 16.16 -8.93
N PRO A 272 -11.87 16.41 -7.62
CA PRO A 272 -12.28 15.48 -6.58
C PRO A 272 -13.71 14.96 -6.80
N GLY A 273 -13.86 13.63 -6.88
CA GLY A 273 -15.13 12.94 -7.17
C GLY A 273 -15.37 12.64 -8.67
N ALA A 274 -14.55 13.18 -9.59
CA ALA A 274 -14.53 12.86 -11.00
C ALA A 274 -13.08 12.65 -11.51
N GLU A 275 -12.24 12.11 -10.65
CA GLU A 275 -10.85 11.85 -10.97
C GLU A 275 -10.69 10.65 -11.88
N GLN A 276 -9.70 10.74 -12.76
CA GLN A 276 -9.27 9.64 -13.64
C GLN A 276 -7.75 9.52 -13.57
N GLY A 277 -7.25 8.30 -13.60
CA GLY A 277 -5.84 7.97 -13.58
C GLY A 277 -5.38 7.32 -14.89
N ALA A 278 -4.42 7.95 -15.55
CA ALA A 278 -3.73 7.35 -16.69
C ALA A 278 -2.57 6.49 -16.19
N VAL A 279 -2.63 5.18 -16.45
CA VAL A 279 -1.65 4.19 -15.97
C VAL A 279 -0.60 3.94 -17.06
N THR A 280 0.67 3.91 -16.68
CA THR A 280 1.79 3.59 -17.56
C THR A 280 2.89 2.85 -16.80
N ASP A 281 3.59 1.93 -17.47
CA ASP A 281 4.78 1.29 -16.91
C ASP A 281 5.82 2.35 -16.53
N PHE A 282 6.36 2.25 -15.30
CA PHE A 282 7.43 3.13 -14.85
C PHE A 282 8.76 2.38 -14.68
N ALA A 283 8.76 1.28 -13.95
CA ALA A 283 9.98 0.49 -13.74
C ALA A 283 9.69 -1.02 -13.75
N THR A 284 10.59 -1.77 -14.38
CA THR A 284 10.53 -3.23 -14.52
C THR A 284 11.83 -3.87 -14.04
N GLY A 285 11.87 -5.20 -13.97
CA GLY A 285 13.06 -5.95 -13.57
C GLY A 285 13.05 -6.40 -12.11
N PHE A 286 11.92 -6.27 -11.44
CA PHE A 286 11.69 -6.78 -10.09
C PHE A 286 11.27 -8.26 -10.10
N SER A 287 11.46 -8.92 -8.96
CA SER A 287 10.94 -10.27 -8.73
C SER A 287 9.48 -10.22 -8.25
N HIS A 288 9.25 -9.60 -7.11
CA HIS A 288 7.93 -9.36 -6.51
C HIS A 288 7.95 -8.03 -5.75
N PRO A 289 7.88 -6.87 -6.44
CA PRO A 289 7.91 -5.58 -5.77
C PRO A 289 6.61 -5.40 -4.97
N LEU A 290 6.72 -5.07 -3.70
CA LEU A 290 5.57 -4.96 -2.79
C LEU A 290 5.54 -3.62 -2.06
N ALA A 291 6.58 -3.32 -1.32
CA ALA A 291 6.69 -2.07 -0.58
C ALA A 291 7.19 -0.94 -1.48
N ILE A 292 6.66 0.25 -1.28
CA ILE A 292 7.11 1.45 -1.97
C ILE A 292 6.99 2.66 -1.05
N THR A 293 7.96 3.54 -1.08
CA THR A 293 7.93 4.82 -0.35
C THR A 293 8.76 5.86 -1.09
N GLU A 294 8.46 7.12 -0.87
CA GLU A 294 9.32 8.21 -1.34
C GLU A 294 10.60 8.26 -0.49
N SER A 295 11.74 8.52 -1.13
CA SER A 295 13.00 8.71 -0.44
C SER A 295 13.07 10.12 0.17
N SER A 296 14.03 10.35 1.07
CA SER A 296 14.19 11.63 1.77
C SER A 296 14.56 12.81 0.84
N ASP A 297 15.04 12.52 -0.34
CA ASP A 297 15.43 13.46 -1.39
C ASP A 297 14.44 13.53 -2.56
N GLY A 298 13.33 12.76 -2.51
CA GLY A 298 12.22 12.81 -3.47
C GLY A 298 12.26 11.75 -4.56
N GLY A 299 13.21 10.78 -4.47
CA GLY A 299 13.22 9.58 -5.29
C GLY A 299 12.19 8.54 -4.82
N LEU A 300 12.23 7.33 -5.36
CA LEU A 300 11.37 6.23 -4.95
C LEU A 300 12.19 5.03 -4.49
N LEU A 301 11.90 4.52 -3.29
CA LEU A 301 12.40 3.23 -2.85
C LEU A 301 11.35 2.16 -3.10
N VAL A 302 11.77 1.06 -3.73
CA VAL A 302 10.94 -0.11 -4.02
C VAL A 302 11.52 -1.32 -3.28
N GLY A 303 10.75 -1.88 -2.37
CA GLY A 303 11.08 -3.09 -1.63
C GLY A 303 10.57 -4.33 -2.35
N ASP A 304 11.50 -5.21 -2.74
CA ASP A 304 11.18 -6.44 -3.46
C ASP A 304 11.07 -7.62 -2.48
N TYR A 305 9.84 -8.10 -2.30
CA TYR A 305 9.50 -9.25 -1.45
C TYR A 305 10.26 -10.51 -1.87
N GLY A 306 10.47 -10.71 -3.19
CA GLY A 306 11.07 -11.93 -3.72
C GLY A 306 12.59 -11.96 -3.54
N THR A 307 13.27 -10.82 -3.57
CA THR A 307 14.74 -10.74 -3.48
C THR A 307 15.26 -10.26 -2.13
N GLY A 308 14.41 -9.63 -1.31
CA GLY A 308 14.83 -8.98 -0.06
C GLY A 308 15.75 -7.78 -0.29
N GLN A 309 15.56 -7.09 -1.41
CA GLN A 309 16.32 -5.90 -1.78
C GLN A 309 15.40 -4.67 -1.76
N VAL A 310 15.98 -3.54 -1.42
CA VAL A 310 15.38 -2.22 -1.65
C VAL A 310 16.16 -1.57 -2.79
N THR A 311 15.44 -1.19 -3.83
CA THR A 311 15.98 -0.46 -4.98
C THR A 311 15.55 0.99 -4.90
N GLU A 312 16.48 1.92 -5.00
CA GLU A 312 16.15 3.34 -5.15
C GLU A 312 16.17 3.73 -6.62
N ILE A 313 15.10 4.39 -7.06
CA ILE A 313 14.94 4.98 -8.38
C ILE A 313 15.05 6.49 -8.22
N PHE A 314 15.96 7.10 -8.97
CA PHE A 314 16.25 8.52 -8.93
C PHE A 314 16.34 9.13 -10.32
N ARG A 315 16.24 10.45 -10.43
CA ARG A 315 16.40 11.14 -11.68
C ARG A 315 17.87 11.45 -11.94
N THR A 316 18.36 11.13 -13.14
CA THR A 316 19.67 11.57 -13.58
C THR A 316 19.59 13.00 -14.11
N SER A 317 20.50 13.84 -13.67
CA SER A 317 20.64 15.22 -14.16
C SER A 317 20.99 15.30 -15.65
#